data_3ef36152700e9c1ad0593fd2797672d1
#
_entry.id   3ef36152700e9c1ad0593fd2797672d1
#
_cell.length_a   1.000
_cell.length_b   1.000
_cell.length_c   1.000
_cell.angle_alpha   90.00
_cell.angle_beta   90.00
_cell.angle_gamma   90.00
#
_symmetry.space_group_name_H-M   'P 1'
#
loop_
_entity.id
_entity.type
_entity.pdbx_description
1 polymer ?
#
loop_
_entity_poly.entity_id
_entity_poly.type
_entity_poly.pdbx_seq_one_letter_code
_entity_poly.pdbx_strand_id
1 'polypeptide(L)'
;VRFSLSETMGNYEHWLEMGVAAEEAGFDAFSTPDSVFYPDKTDSIYPYNETDAIRKYIENTPFIEPMVAFAWMAARTSKLRFFPNVMKSASRAPILLAKQICSLAVISNNRFIYGAGIGPWEEDFSYNGLDWSKRGELLDESIDILKGLMTGDLFAYEGKHNKFGPIKINPAPTQPVPIVIGGHSKPALRRAAKMGDGWTVVNMDFDPMKAMIAELHELRRTYGTDDRDFQIHARQYNIRTGAQERPDLGSYRKFEDIGVTDYCIVLFPTPDIPLQTKLDEIKRFGDEVISKL
;
A
#
# COMPACT_ATOMS: atom_id res chain seq x y z
N VAL A 1 -14.61 -6.99 8.20
CA VAL A 1 -13.29 -6.34 8.00
C VAL A 1 -12.22 -7.40 7.83
N ARG A 2 -11.33 -7.26 6.85
CA ARG A 2 -10.12 -8.07 6.68
C ARG A 2 -8.95 -7.40 7.42
N PHE A 3 -7.95 -8.17 7.80
CA PHE A 3 -6.79 -7.65 8.52
C PHE A 3 -5.51 -7.88 7.73
N SER A 4 -4.71 -6.82 7.59
CA SER A 4 -3.36 -6.87 7.03
C SER A 4 -2.34 -6.68 8.15
N LEU A 5 -1.37 -7.58 8.28
CA LEU A 5 -0.22 -7.35 9.15
C LEU A 5 0.70 -6.34 8.48
N SER A 6 0.86 -5.17 9.08
CA SER A 6 1.70 -4.10 8.54
C SER A 6 3.03 -4.04 9.29
N GLU A 7 4.11 -4.32 8.59
CA GLU A 7 5.46 -4.28 9.14
C GLU A 7 6.23 -3.08 8.56
N THR A 8 6.62 -2.14 9.42
CA THR A 8 7.22 -0.88 8.99
C THR A 8 8.53 -0.56 9.68
N MET A 9 8.78 -1.16 10.84
CA MET A 9 9.91 -0.79 11.71
C MET A 9 10.65 -2.01 12.23
N GLY A 10 10.32 -3.20 11.71
CA GLY A 10 10.88 -4.43 12.21
C GLY A 10 12.11 -4.89 11.43
N ASN A 11 12.79 -5.89 12.02
CA ASN A 11 13.86 -6.59 11.34
C ASN A 11 13.30 -7.41 10.17
N TYR A 12 13.75 -7.11 8.94
CA TYR A 12 13.31 -7.81 7.72
C TYR A 12 13.66 -9.30 7.72
N GLU A 13 14.68 -9.73 8.47
CA GLU A 13 15.03 -11.15 8.62
C GLU A 13 13.89 -11.97 9.24
N HIS A 14 12.99 -11.31 9.95
CA HIS A 14 11.82 -11.95 10.56
C HIS A 14 10.62 -12.06 9.59
N TRP A 15 10.61 -11.33 8.49
CA TRP A 15 9.41 -11.16 7.66
C TRP A 15 8.88 -12.46 7.05
N LEU A 16 9.76 -13.40 6.71
CA LEU A 16 9.32 -14.67 6.14
C LEU A 16 8.51 -15.49 7.14
N GLU A 17 9.04 -15.68 8.35
CA GLU A 17 8.38 -16.41 9.42
C GLU A 17 7.11 -15.69 9.90
N MET A 18 7.15 -14.35 9.96
CA MET A 18 5.97 -13.53 10.29
C MET A 18 4.89 -13.66 9.22
N GLY A 19 5.25 -13.72 7.94
CA GLY A 19 4.29 -13.93 6.85
C GLY A 19 3.60 -15.29 6.93
N VAL A 20 4.34 -16.36 7.23
CA VAL A 20 3.76 -17.69 7.46
C VAL A 20 2.83 -17.67 8.67
N ALA A 21 3.30 -17.12 9.80
CA ALA A 21 2.48 -17.02 11.01
C ALA A 21 1.22 -16.15 10.80
N ALA A 22 1.31 -15.08 10.03
CA ALA A 22 0.16 -14.24 9.68
C ALA A 22 -0.88 -15.01 8.85
N GLU A 23 -0.44 -15.80 7.86
CA GLU A 23 -1.34 -16.69 7.09
C GLU A 23 -2.04 -17.69 8.00
N GLU A 24 -1.32 -18.35 8.89
CA GLU A 24 -1.86 -19.31 9.85
C GLU A 24 -2.83 -18.67 10.86
N ALA A 25 -2.56 -17.43 11.26
CA ALA A 25 -3.40 -16.66 12.19
C ALA A 25 -4.64 -16.02 11.51
N GLY A 26 -4.80 -16.17 10.18
CA GLY A 26 -5.96 -15.70 9.45
C GLY A 26 -5.87 -14.25 8.97
N PHE A 27 -4.68 -13.63 8.98
CA PHE A 27 -4.51 -12.35 8.30
C PHE A 27 -4.71 -12.52 6.78
N ASP A 28 -5.35 -11.53 6.19
CA ASP A 28 -5.62 -11.50 4.75
C ASP A 28 -4.39 -11.08 3.94
N ALA A 29 -3.61 -10.13 4.44
CA ALA A 29 -2.44 -9.64 3.74
C ALA A 29 -1.26 -9.33 4.67
N PHE A 30 -0.06 -9.31 4.07
CA PHE A 30 1.14 -8.70 4.64
C PHE A 30 1.42 -7.38 3.91
N SER A 31 1.71 -6.33 4.67
CA SER A 31 1.89 -4.99 4.15
C SER A 31 3.21 -4.38 4.62
N THR A 32 3.93 -3.70 3.72
CA THR A 32 5.14 -2.94 4.05
C THR A 32 5.18 -1.62 3.28
N PRO A 33 5.80 -0.56 3.82
CA PRO A 33 6.01 0.69 3.11
C PRO A 33 7.14 0.57 2.08
N ASP A 34 7.24 1.59 1.22
CA ASP A 34 8.28 1.72 0.21
C ASP A 34 9.18 2.92 0.53
N SER A 35 10.50 2.69 0.52
CA SER A 35 11.52 3.74 0.54
C SER A 35 12.65 3.34 -0.40
N VAL A 36 12.97 4.22 -1.37
CA VAL A 36 13.96 3.90 -2.41
C VAL A 36 15.38 4.18 -1.94
N PHE A 37 15.58 5.32 -1.25
CA PHE A 37 16.86 5.75 -0.69
C PHE A 37 16.64 6.79 0.42
N TYR A 38 17.70 7.09 1.13
CA TYR A 38 17.79 8.20 2.08
C TYR A 38 18.62 9.33 1.46
N PRO A 39 18.08 10.55 1.30
CA PRO A 39 18.87 11.70 0.88
C PRO A 39 19.60 12.30 2.08
N ASP A 40 20.93 12.49 1.97
CA ASP A 40 21.76 13.11 3.04
C ASP A 40 21.24 14.50 3.42
N LYS A 41 20.88 15.30 2.41
CA LYS A 41 20.31 16.64 2.57
C LYS A 41 19.01 16.74 1.79
N THR A 42 17.99 17.29 2.41
CA THR A 42 16.70 17.57 1.79
C THR A 42 16.01 18.73 2.50
N ASP A 43 15.39 19.59 1.71
CA ASP A 43 14.45 20.61 2.18
C ASP A 43 13.00 20.10 2.22
N SER A 44 12.79 18.87 1.76
CA SER A 44 11.47 18.24 1.73
C SER A 44 10.98 17.93 3.14
N ILE A 45 9.77 18.39 3.45
CA ILE A 45 9.08 18.09 4.72
C ILE A 45 8.18 16.89 4.52
N TYR A 46 8.30 15.88 5.40
CA TYR A 46 7.39 14.74 5.35
C TYR A 46 5.96 15.16 5.73
N PRO A 47 4.98 14.99 4.83
CA PRO A 47 3.66 15.61 4.98
C PRO A 47 2.81 15.07 6.15
N TYR A 48 3.22 13.96 6.76
CA TYR A 48 2.47 13.29 7.84
C TYR A 48 3.17 13.39 9.21
N ASN A 49 4.29 14.12 9.30
CA ASN A 49 5.00 14.34 10.56
C ASN A 49 5.76 15.67 10.51
N GLU A 50 5.50 16.53 11.51
CA GLU A 50 6.13 17.85 11.66
C GLU A 50 7.57 17.78 12.17
N THR A 51 8.09 16.59 12.49
CA THR A 51 9.43 16.40 13.05
C THR A 51 10.34 15.63 12.11
N ASP A 52 11.65 15.83 12.24
CA ASP A 52 12.69 15.07 11.54
C ASP A 52 12.78 13.59 11.96
N ALA A 53 11.92 13.13 12.85
CA ALA A 53 12.00 11.79 13.42
C ALA A 53 11.88 10.68 12.36
N ILE A 54 10.98 10.82 11.38
CA ILE A 54 10.83 9.85 10.29
C ILE A 54 12.06 9.82 9.40
N ARG A 55 12.63 11.00 9.10
CA ARG A 55 13.85 11.08 8.31
C ARG A 55 15.02 10.40 9.01
N LYS A 56 15.26 10.71 10.28
CA LYS A 56 16.31 10.06 11.09
C LYS A 56 16.10 8.55 11.21
N TYR A 57 14.86 8.14 11.28
CA TYR A 57 14.52 6.72 11.30
C TYR A 57 14.88 6.03 9.97
N ILE A 58 14.53 6.63 8.82
CA ILE A 58 14.82 6.07 7.49
C ILE A 58 16.32 5.95 7.24
N GLU A 59 17.14 6.86 7.79
CA GLU A 59 18.60 6.87 7.59
C GLU A 59 19.28 5.54 7.88
N ASN A 60 18.85 4.87 8.95
CA ASN A 60 19.49 3.63 9.42
C ASN A 60 18.56 2.41 9.37
N THR A 61 17.36 2.57 8.85
CA THR A 61 16.39 1.48 8.75
C THR A 61 16.49 0.78 7.41
N PRO A 62 16.69 -0.55 7.36
CA PRO A 62 16.70 -1.29 6.11
C PRO A 62 15.28 -1.38 5.55
N PHE A 63 15.03 -0.73 4.43
CA PHE A 63 13.81 -0.89 3.65
C PHE A 63 14.07 -1.85 2.49
N ILE A 64 13.61 -3.08 2.63
CA ILE A 64 13.64 -4.03 1.51
C ILE A 64 12.60 -3.59 0.48
N GLU A 65 12.98 -3.60 -0.80
CA GLU A 65 12.07 -3.25 -1.88
C GLU A 65 10.84 -4.17 -1.84
N PRO A 66 9.61 -3.62 -1.79
CA PRO A 66 8.42 -4.40 -1.47
C PRO A 66 8.15 -5.57 -2.41
N MET A 67 8.35 -5.42 -3.73
CA MET A 67 8.08 -6.51 -4.66
C MET A 67 9.08 -7.67 -4.52
N VAL A 68 10.34 -7.36 -4.16
CA VAL A 68 11.36 -8.37 -3.86
C VAL A 68 11.00 -9.13 -2.59
N ALA A 69 10.61 -8.41 -1.53
CA ALA A 69 10.18 -9.01 -0.27
C ALA A 69 8.95 -9.92 -0.46
N PHE A 70 7.95 -9.43 -1.18
CA PHE A 70 6.72 -10.19 -1.44
C PHE A 70 6.94 -11.41 -2.33
N ALA A 71 7.84 -11.35 -3.31
CA ALA A 71 8.21 -12.52 -4.10
C ALA A 71 8.85 -13.62 -3.22
N TRP A 72 9.71 -13.21 -2.29
CA TRP A 72 10.33 -14.10 -1.32
C TRP A 72 9.27 -14.75 -0.39
N MET A 73 8.34 -13.96 0.14
CA MET A 73 7.27 -14.45 1.01
C MET A 73 6.24 -15.31 0.25
N ALA A 74 5.95 -14.98 -1.01
CA ALA A 74 5.01 -15.73 -1.84
C ALA A 74 5.41 -17.19 -2.06
N ALA A 75 6.72 -17.48 -2.03
CA ALA A 75 7.25 -18.83 -2.15
C ALA A 75 6.97 -19.72 -0.92
N ARG A 76 6.60 -19.13 0.21
CA ARG A 76 6.40 -19.85 1.50
C ARG A 76 4.97 -19.76 2.01
N THR A 77 4.11 -19.01 1.33
CA THR A 77 2.69 -18.81 1.68
C THR A 77 1.79 -19.23 0.52
N SER A 78 0.54 -19.50 0.79
CA SER A 78 -0.41 -20.02 -0.20
C SER A 78 -1.68 -19.17 -0.36
N LYS A 79 -2.05 -18.41 0.67
CA LYS A 79 -3.28 -17.61 0.74
C LYS A 79 -3.01 -16.15 1.04
N LEU A 80 -1.96 -15.85 1.82
CA LEU A 80 -1.60 -14.50 2.24
C LEU A 80 -1.41 -13.59 1.04
N ARG A 81 -2.16 -12.48 0.97
CA ARG A 81 -1.99 -11.45 -0.05
C ARG A 81 -0.85 -10.51 0.34
N PHE A 82 -0.40 -9.70 -0.61
CA PHE A 82 0.72 -8.77 -0.45
C PHE A 82 0.30 -7.38 -0.87
N PHE A 83 0.54 -6.40 0.00
CA PHE A 83 0.08 -5.03 -0.17
C PHE A 83 1.16 -4.01 0.21
N PRO A 84 1.87 -3.40 -0.76
CA PRO A 84 2.74 -2.26 -0.44
C PRO A 84 1.86 -1.06 -0.08
N ASN A 85 2.04 -0.50 1.08
CA ASN A 85 1.20 0.63 1.55
C ASN A 85 2.05 1.88 1.80
N VAL A 86 2.41 2.65 0.77
CA VAL A 86 2.17 2.47 -0.68
C VAL A 86 3.49 2.59 -1.44
N MET A 87 3.55 2.05 -2.69
CA MET A 87 4.69 2.27 -3.60
C MET A 87 4.76 3.73 -4.05
N LYS A 88 5.96 4.27 -4.17
CA LYS A 88 6.23 5.59 -4.79
C LYS A 88 6.13 5.46 -6.32
N SER A 89 4.91 5.31 -6.83
CA SER A 89 4.62 4.93 -8.22
C SER A 89 5.03 5.99 -9.24
N ALA A 90 4.82 7.27 -8.89
CA ALA A 90 5.01 8.38 -9.82
C ALA A 90 6.49 8.63 -10.20
N SER A 91 7.44 8.13 -9.39
CA SER A 91 8.88 8.24 -9.68
C SER A 91 9.48 7.00 -10.35
N ARG A 92 8.66 6.00 -10.70
CA ARG A 92 9.09 4.77 -11.35
C ARG A 92 8.71 4.74 -12.83
N ALA A 93 9.55 4.10 -13.67
CA ALA A 93 9.23 3.87 -15.07
C ALA A 93 8.02 2.92 -15.21
N PRO A 94 6.89 3.37 -15.79
CA PRO A 94 5.62 2.65 -15.69
C PRO A 94 5.62 1.31 -16.42
N ILE A 95 6.35 1.16 -17.54
CA ILE A 95 6.45 -0.13 -18.26
C ILE A 95 7.19 -1.18 -17.42
N LEU A 96 8.32 -0.79 -16.79
CA LEU A 96 9.06 -1.68 -15.91
C LEU A 96 8.24 -2.05 -14.68
N LEU A 97 7.55 -1.06 -14.10
CA LEU A 97 6.66 -1.26 -12.96
C LEU A 97 5.52 -2.24 -13.31
N ALA A 98 4.89 -2.08 -14.48
CA ALA A 98 3.88 -3.03 -14.97
C ALA A 98 4.44 -4.45 -15.08
N LYS A 99 5.68 -4.60 -15.61
CA LYS A 99 6.34 -5.91 -15.71
C LYS A 99 6.57 -6.54 -14.33
N GLN A 100 7.00 -5.76 -13.35
CA GLN A 100 7.21 -6.25 -11.98
C GLN A 100 5.89 -6.69 -11.33
N ILE A 101 4.82 -5.87 -11.45
CA ILE A 101 3.48 -6.18 -10.95
C ILE A 101 2.95 -7.47 -11.58
N CYS A 102 3.01 -7.60 -12.91
CA CYS A 102 2.56 -8.79 -13.61
C CYS A 102 3.33 -10.04 -13.16
N SER A 103 4.65 -9.93 -13.02
CA SER A 103 5.48 -11.04 -12.57
C SER A 103 5.10 -11.50 -11.16
N LEU A 104 5.00 -10.54 -10.22
CA LEU A 104 4.63 -10.85 -8.83
C LEU A 104 3.20 -11.42 -8.74
N ALA A 105 2.25 -10.85 -9.46
CA ALA A 105 0.87 -11.36 -9.49
C ALA A 105 0.82 -12.82 -9.96
N VAL A 106 1.57 -13.16 -11.02
CA VAL A 106 1.61 -14.52 -11.55
C VAL A 106 2.28 -15.49 -10.58
N ILE A 107 3.47 -15.19 -10.08
CA ILE A 107 4.20 -16.10 -9.17
C ILE A 107 3.52 -16.24 -7.81
N SER A 108 2.76 -15.24 -7.37
CA SER A 108 1.96 -15.31 -6.14
C SER A 108 0.57 -15.91 -6.34
N ASN A 109 0.22 -16.33 -7.54
CA ASN A 109 -1.13 -16.81 -7.88
C ASN A 109 -2.23 -15.76 -7.61
N ASN A 110 -2.06 -14.54 -8.16
CA ASN A 110 -2.95 -13.38 -8.05
C ASN A 110 -3.18 -12.87 -6.60
N ARG A 111 -2.22 -13.06 -5.70
CA ARG A 111 -2.28 -12.60 -4.31
C ARG A 111 -1.69 -11.20 -4.09
N PHE A 112 -1.53 -10.42 -5.13
CA PHE A 112 -0.94 -9.09 -5.06
C PHE A 112 -2.02 -8.00 -5.17
N ILE A 113 -1.94 -7.00 -4.28
CA ILE A 113 -2.71 -5.76 -4.30
C ILE A 113 -1.69 -4.63 -4.50
N TYR A 114 -1.89 -3.79 -5.50
CA TYR A 114 -0.96 -2.71 -5.77
C TYR A 114 -1.36 -1.42 -5.07
N GLY A 115 -0.66 -1.05 -4.01
CA GLY A 115 -0.82 0.24 -3.36
C GLY A 115 -0.03 1.33 -4.09
N ALA A 116 -0.70 2.30 -4.67
CA ALA A 116 -0.10 3.37 -5.47
C ALA A 116 -0.10 4.71 -4.73
N GLY A 117 1.09 5.30 -4.59
CA GLY A 117 1.30 6.60 -3.97
C GLY A 117 2.11 7.56 -4.83
N ILE A 118 1.96 8.85 -4.50
CA ILE A 118 2.61 9.93 -5.23
C ILE A 118 4.09 10.10 -4.84
N GLY A 119 4.48 9.60 -3.65
CA GLY A 119 5.81 9.83 -3.06
C GLY A 119 5.91 11.19 -2.34
N PRO A 120 6.52 11.26 -1.15
CA PRO A 120 6.61 12.50 -0.36
C PRO A 120 7.89 13.32 -0.63
N TRP A 121 8.91 12.74 -1.26
CA TRP A 121 10.23 13.34 -1.40
C TRP A 121 10.48 13.86 -2.81
N GLU A 122 10.95 15.11 -2.92
CA GLU A 122 11.31 15.70 -4.21
C GLU A 122 12.48 14.96 -4.86
N GLU A 123 13.43 14.49 -4.05
CA GLU A 123 14.62 13.77 -4.49
C GLU A 123 14.28 12.44 -5.21
N ASP A 124 13.17 11.80 -4.84
CA ASP A 124 12.68 10.60 -5.55
C ASP A 124 12.43 10.89 -7.05
N PHE A 125 12.17 12.14 -7.41
CA PHE A 125 11.92 12.60 -8.77
C PHE A 125 13.15 13.20 -9.41
N SER A 126 13.74 14.20 -8.78
CA SER A 126 14.85 14.96 -9.36
C SER A 126 16.08 14.09 -9.65
N TYR A 127 16.40 13.12 -8.80
CA TYR A 127 17.50 12.18 -9.03
C TYR A 127 17.21 11.16 -10.15
N ASN A 128 15.95 10.98 -10.50
CA ASN A 128 15.50 10.18 -11.64
C ASN A 128 15.20 11.02 -12.89
N GLY A 129 15.56 12.31 -12.90
CA GLY A 129 15.35 13.21 -14.02
C GLY A 129 13.88 13.59 -14.26
N LEU A 130 13.05 13.48 -13.25
CA LEU A 130 11.61 13.78 -13.30
C LEU A 130 11.32 15.12 -12.60
N ASP A 131 10.31 15.83 -13.09
CA ASP A 131 9.83 17.06 -12.50
C ASP A 131 8.84 16.76 -11.36
N TRP A 132 9.25 17.08 -10.13
CA TRP A 132 8.41 16.95 -8.93
C TRP A 132 7.06 17.65 -9.04
N SER A 133 7.01 18.79 -9.72
CA SER A 133 5.76 19.54 -9.89
C SER A 133 4.70 18.75 -10.70
N LYS A 134 5.14 17.77 -11.49
CA LYS A 134 4.31 16.92 -12.35
C LYS A 134 3.92 15.57 -11.71
N ARG A 135 4.32 15.34 -10.46
CA ARG A 135 4.10 14.04 -9.79
C ARG A 135 2.65 13.53 -9.84
N GLY A 136 1.66 14.45 -9.84
CA GLY A 136 0.24 14.08 -9.97
C GLY A 136 -0.11 13.56 -11.37
N GLU A 137 0.35 14.26 -12.41
CA GLU A 137 0.16 13.86 -13.82
C GLU A 137 0.91 12.55 -14.12
N LEU A 138 2.14 12.42 -13.60
CA LEU A 138 2.95 11.21 -13.74
C LEU A 138 2.27 9.99 -13.10
N LEU A 139 1.66 10.16 -11.91
CA LEU A 139 0.91 9.09 -11.27
C LEU A 139 -0.33 8.70 -12.06
N ASP A 140 -1.08 9.68 -12.59
CA ASP A 140 -2.28 9.43 -13.37
C ASP A 140 -1.94 8.62 -14.64
N GLU A 141 -0.93 9.04 -15.41
CA GLU A 141 -0.47 8.27 -16.58
C GLU A 141 0.06 6.88 -16.19
N SER A 142 0.81 6.79 -15.08
CA SER A 142 1.30 5.50 -14.59
C SER A 142 0.15 4.53 -14.32
N ILE A 143 -0.93 4.96 -13.66
CA ILE A 143 -2.09 4.11 -13.39
C ILE A 143 -2.77 3.65 -14.68
N ASP A 144 -2.96 4.55 -15.65
CA ASP A 144 -3.54 4.19 -16.95
C ASP A 144 -2.68 3.17 -17.70
N ILE A 145 -1.35 3.38 -17.71
CA ILE A 145 -0.40 2.46 -18.34
C ILE A 145 -0.41 1.09 -17.64
N LEU A 146 -0.41 1.07 -16.31
CA LEU A 146 -0.49 -0.18 -15.55
C LEU A 146 -1.76 -0.96 -15.90
N LYS A 147 -2.91 -0.30 -15.89
CA LYS A 147 -4.20 -0.94 -16.24
C LYS A 147 -4.19 -1.52 -17.64
N GLY A 148 -3.68 -0.78 -18.62
CA GLY A 148 -3.59 -1.24 -20.00
C GLY A 148 -2.64 -2.43 -20.17
N LEU A 149 -1.45 -2.38 -19.57
CA LEU A 149 -0.44 -3.42 -19.73
C LEU A 149 -0.71 -4.70 -18.94
N MET A 150 -1.41 -4.59 -17.80
CA MET A 150 -1.77 -5.75 -16.97
C MET A 150 -2.85 -6.65 -17.60
N THR A 151 -3.53 -6.19 -18.65
CA THR A 151 -4.48 -7.03 -19.40
C THR A 151 -3.79 -8.19 -20.14
N GLY A 152 -2.51 -8.03 -20.48
CA GLY A 152 -1.78 -8.98 -21.31
C GLY A 152 -2.09 -8.86 -22.81
N ASP A 153 -2.84 -7.86 -23.23
CA ASP A 153 -3.10 -7.55 -24.65
C ASP A 153 -2.08 -6.56 -25.21
N LEU A 154 -2.09 -6.34 -26.51
CA LEU A 154 -1.33 -5.26 -27.14
C LEU A 154 -1.94 -3.93 -26.70
N PHE A 155 -1.11 -3.09 -26.08
CA PHE A 155 -1.49 -1.79 -25.57
C PHE A 155 -0.50 -0.71 -26.02
N ALA A 156 -1.01 0.39 -26.55
CA ALA A 156 -0.27 1.60 -26.89
C ALA A 156 -0.74 2.74 -26.00
N TYR A 157 0.16 3.68 -25.72
CA TYR A 157 -0.18 4.84 -24.90
C TYR A 157 0.36 6.12 -25.52
N GLU A 158 -0.45 7.17 -25.48
CA GLU A 158 -0.06 8.52 -25.90
C GLU A 158 -0.57 9.52 -24.87
N GLY A 159 0.27 9.79 -23.86
CA GLY A 159 0.06 10.79 -22.83
C GLY A 159 0.96 11.98 -22.98
N LYS A 160 0.99 12.82 -21.98
CA LYS A 160 1.81 14.04 -21.92
C LYS A 160 3.27 13.73 -21.57
N HIS A 161 3.49 12.72 -20.70
CA HIS A 161 4.80 12.35 -20.18
C HIS A 161 5.28 11.01 -20.72
N ASN A 162 4.37 10.14 -21.14
CA ASN A 162 4.70 8.82 -21.65
C ASN A 162 4.07 8.60 -23.03
N LYS A 163 4.85 8.05 -23.97
CA LYS A 163 4.37 7.69 -25.29
C LYS A 163 5.10 6.47 -25.81
N PHE A 164 4.33 5.44 -26.22
CA PHE A 164 4.89 4.24 -26.84
C PHE A 164 3.85 3.58 -27.76
N GLY A 165 4.37 2.86 -28.78
CA GLY A 165 3.54 2.05 -29.68
C GLY A 165 3.00 0.78 -29.00
N PRO A 166 2.26 -0.08 -29.75
CA PRO A 166 1.70 -1.29 -29.20
C PRO A 166 2.76 -2.24 -28.64
N ILE A 167 2.71 -2.49 -27.34
CA ILE A 167 3.54 -3.48 -26.64
C ILE A 167 2.67 -4.42 -25.82
N LYS A 168 3.20 -5.56 -25.44
CA LYS A 168 2.54 -6.58 -24.64
C LYS A 168 3.46 -7.04 -23.53
N ILE A 169 2.92 -7.20 -22.32
CA ILE A 169 3.61 -7.84 -21.19
C ILE A 169 3.21 -9.29 -21.10
N ASN A 170 4.19 -10.17 -21.00
CA ASN A 170 4.00 -11.59 -20.79
C ASN A 170 5.03 -12.11 -19.77
N PRO A 171 4.61 -12.88 -18.72
CA PRO A 171 3.25 -13.25 -18.40
C PRO A 171 2.40 -12.09 -17.91
N ALA A 172 1.09 -12.16 -18.07
CA ALA A 172 0.11 -11.28 -17.48
C ALA A 172 -0.68 -12.00 -16.36
N PRO A 173 -1.20 -11.30 -15.36
CA PRO A 173 -2.03 -11.89 -14.33
C PRO A 173 -3.32 -12.46 -14.91
N THR A 174 -3.86 -13.53 -14.32
CA THR A 174 -5.11 -14.16 -14.75
C THR A 174 -6.36 -13.52 -14.14
N GLN A 175 -6.15 -12.61 -13.18
CA GLN A 175 -7.19 -11.78 -12.55
C GLN A 175 -6.69 -10.35 -12.48
N PRO A 176 -7.58 -9.35 -12.51
CA PRO A 176 -7.18 -7.95 -12.30
C PRO A 176 -6.41 -7.77 -10.99
N VAL A 177 -5.29 -7.05 -11.03
CA VAL A 177 -4.56 -6.63 -9.83
C VAL A 177 -5.23 -5.37 -9.30
N PRO A 178 -5.82 -5.38 -8.09
CA PRO A 178 -6.46 -4.19 -7.53
C PRO A 178 -5.44 -3.07 -7.32
N ILE A 179 -5.78 -1.84 -7.73
CA ILE A 179 -4.97 -0.64 -7.52
C ILE A 179 -5.59 0.20 -6.41
N VAL A 180 -4.94 0.23 -5.25
CA VAL A 180 -5.37 0.99 -4.07
C VAL A 180 -4.58 2.30 -3.99
N ILE A 181 -5.27 3.43 -4.02
CA ILE A 181 -4.66 4.75 -4.06
C ILE A 181 -4.44 5.29 -2.65
N GLY A 182 -3.23 5.73 -2.34
CA GLY A 182 -2.89 6.37 -1.07
C GLY A 182 -2.99 7.88 -1.09
N GLY A 183 -3.31 8.47 0.08
CA GLY A 183 -3.26 9.89 0.33
C GLY A 183 -4.55 10.52 0.85
N HIS A 184 -4.39 11.64 1.57
CA HIS A 184 -5.47 12.36 2.27
C HIS A 184 -5.93 13.64 1.55
N SER A 185 -5.25 14.02 0.46
CA SER A 185 -5.58 15.25 -0.25
C SER A 185 -6.80 15.07 -1.16
N LYS A 186 -7.51 16.15 -1.44
CA LYS A 186 -8.61 16.13 -2.41
C LYS A 186 -8.23 15.57 -3.79
N PRO A 187 -7.03 15.86 -4.37
CA PRO A 187 -6.59 15.20 -5.60
C PRO A 187 -6.42 13.69 -5.44
N ALA A 188 -5.89 13.21 -4.30
CA ALA A 188 -5.74 11.77 -4.05
C ALA A 188 -7.11 11.09 -3.95
N LEU A 189 -8.07 11.69 -3.25
CA LEU A 189 -9.42 11.18 -3.12
C LEU A 189 -10.15 11.10 -4.47
N ARG A 190 -10.03 12.16 -5.31
CA ARG A 190 -10.56 12.14 -6.68
C ARG A 190 -9.92 11.04 -7.55
N ARG A 191 -8.61 10.84 -7.42
CA ARG A 191 -7.89 9.78 -8.14
C ARG A 191 -8.38 8.41 -7.71
N ALA A 192 -8.52 8.17 -6.41
CA ALA A 192 -9.05 6.92 -5.88
C ALA A 192 -10.46 6.65 -6.43
N ALA A 193 -11.35 7.65 -6.37
CA ALA A 193 -12.72 7.52 -6.86
C ALA A 193 -12.80 7.25 -8.37
N LYS A 194 -11.96 7.90 -9.19
CA LYS A 194 -12.01 7.81 -10.64
C LYS A 194 -11.27 6.61 -11.20
N MET A 195 -10.09 6.32 -10.67
CA MET A 195 -9.12 5.42 -11.27
C MET A 195 -8.75 4.23 -10.38
N GLY A 196 -9.00 4.29 -9.06
CA GLY A 196 -8.64 3.24 -8.11
C GLY A 196 -9.67 2.13 -8.02
N ASP A 197 -9.20 0.99 -7.52
CA ASP A 197 -10.03 -0.12 -7.05
C ASP A 197 -10.08 -0.13 -5.52
N GLY A 198 -9.48 0.90 -4.89
CA GLY A 198 -9.48 1.13 -3.46
C GLY A 198 -8.79 2.43 -3.07
N TRP A 199 -8.94 2.76 -1.79
CA TRP A 199 -8.30 3.89 -1.14
C TRP A 199 -7.65 3.46 0.17
N THR A 200 -6.45 3.95 0.47
CA THR A 200 -5.78 3.70 1.75
C THR A 200 -5.49 4.99 2.49
N VAL A 201 -5.80 4.97 3.78
CA VAL A 201 -5.62 6.08 4.70
C VAL A 201 -4.81 5.66 5.91
N VAL A 202 -3.91 6.55 6.35
CA VAL A 202 -3.07 6.33 7.54
C VAL A 202 -3.24 7.47 8.54
N ASN A 203 -3.22 7.14 9.83
CA ASN A 203 -3.21 8.11 10.94
C ASN A 203 -4.34 9.15 10.85
N MET A 204 -5.55 8.70 10.63
CA MET A 204 -6.72 9.57 10.57
C MET A 204 -7.73 9.18 11.67
N ASP A 205 -8.19 10.16 12.42
CA ASP A 205 -9.23 9.96 13.41
C ASP A 205 -10.56 9.54 12.77
N PHE A 206 -11.44 8.93 13.58
CA PHE A 206 -12.68 8.32 13.10
C PHE A 206 -13.59 9.31 12.34
N ASP A 207 -13.87 10.49 12.91
CA ASP A 207 -14.80 11.44 12.31
C ASP A 207 -14.30 12.03 10.97
N PRO A 208 -13.04 12.50 10.86
CA PRO A 208 -12.46 12.88 9.57
C PRO A 208 -12.47 11.74 8.54
N MET A 209 -12.18 10.50 8.97
CA MET A 209 -12.20 9.33 8.07
C MET A 209 -13.62 9.07 7.55
N LYS A 210 -14.62 9.09 8.41
CA LYS A 210 -16.03 8.95 8.04
C LYS A 210 -16.46 10.02 7.01
N ALA A 211 -16.06 11.27 7.24
CA ALA A 211 -16.35 12.35 6.30
C ALA A 211 -15.69 12.15 4.92
N MET A 212 -14.43 11.71 4.91
CA MET A 212 -13.71 11.44 3.66
C MET A 212 -14.26 10.22 2.91
N ILE A 213 -14.70 9.19 3.61
CA ILE A 213 -15.36 8.02 3.00
C ILE A 213 -16.69 8.45 2.36
N ALA A 214 -17.47 9.30 3.01
CA ALA A 214 -18.69 9.84 2.44
C ALA A 214 -18.42 10.67 1.17
N GLU A 215 -17.39 11.55 1.20
CA GLU A 215 -16.95 12.31 0.02
C GLU A 215 -16.47 11.38 -1.11
N LEU A 216 -15.73 10.32 -0.78
CA LEU A 216 -15.26 9.31 -1.72
C LEU A 216 -16.42 8.62 -2.45
N HIS A 217 -17.45 8.22 -1.74
CA HIS A 217 -18.64 7.60 -2.34
C HIS A 217 -19.40 8.58 -3.24
N GLU A 218 -19.49 9.86 -2.88
CA GLU A 218 -20.09 10.88 -3.73
C GLU A 218 -19.29 11.09 -5.03
N LEU A 219 -17.97 11.17 -4.91
CA LEU A 219 -17.08 11.25 -6.07
C LEU A 219 -17.21 10.01 -6.97
N ARG A 220 -17.31 8.82 -6.41
CA ARG A 220 -17.51 7.58 -7.17
C ARG A 220 -18.81 7.62 -7.96
N ARG A 221 -19.92 8.06 -7.35
CA ARG A 221 -21.19 8.30 -8.09
C ARG A 221 -21.03 9.30 -9.22
N THR A 222 -20.33 10.40 -8.95
CA THR A 222 -20.07 11.44 -9.96
C THR A 222 -19.27 10.92 -11.15
N TYR A 223 -18.33 9.99 -10.91
CA TYR A 223 -17.51 9.37 -11.97
C TYR A 223 -18.12 8.10 -12.58
N GLY A 224 -19.26 7.63 -12.09
CA GLY A 224 -19.90 6.40 -12.54
C GLY A 224 -19.04 5.15 -12.26
N THR A 225 -18.45 5.08 -11.08
CA THR A 225 -17.58 3.97 -10.62
C THR A 225 -18.10 3.33 -9.33
N ASP A 226 -19.27 3.71 -8.87
CA ASP A 226 -19.87 3.25 -7.61
C ASP A 226 -20.44 1.81 -7.68
N ASP A 227 -20.62 1.28 -8.88
CA ASP A 227 -21.02 -0.11 -9.15
C ASP A 227 -19.88 -1.12 -9.06
N ARG A 228 -18.63 -0.67 -8.96
CA ARG A 228 -17.45 -1.55 -8.89
C ARG A 228 -17.12 -1.88 -7.44
N ASP A 229 -16.57 -3.08 -7.23
CA ASP A 229 -15.94 -3.43 -5.95
C ASP A 229 -14.87 -2.40 -5.60
N PHE A 230 -14.82 -2.02 -4.32
CA PHE A 230 -13.90 -0.98 -3.86
C PHE A 230 -13.40 -1.28 -2.44
N GLN A 231 -12.11 -1.25 -2.27
CA GLN A 231 -11.46 -1.53 -0.99
C GLN A 231 -11.15 -0.23 -0.24
N ILE A 232 -11.44 -0.17 1.05
CA ILE A 232 -11.05 0.94 1.91
C ILE A 232 -10.15 0.39 3.01
N HIS A 233 -8.86 0.70 2.90
CA HIS A 233 -7.83 0.27 3.84
C HIS A 233 -7.57 1.36 4.87
N ALA A 234 -7.86 1.11 6.14
CA ALA A 234 -7.56 2.01 7.23
C ALA A 234 -6.34 1.52 8.02
N ARG A 235 -5.36 2.41 8.22
CA ARG A 235 -4.21 2.14 9.07
C ARG A 235 -4.14 3.18 10.18
N GLN A 236 -4.16 2.71 11.42
CA GLN A 236 -3.98 3.53 12.61
C GLN A 236 -2.60 3.23 13.21
N TYR A 237 -1.80 4.28 13.37
CA TYR A 237 -0.52 4.22 14.04
C TYR A 237 -0.37 5.44 14.93
N ASN A 238 -0.30 5.24 16.24
CA ASN A 238 -0.06 6.35 17.16
C ASN A 238 1.44 6.66 17.23
N ILE A 239 1.91 7.55 16.35
CA ILE A 239 3.31 7.97 16.27
C ILE A 239 3.76 8.65 17.57
N ARG A 240 2.85 9.30 18.32
CA ARG A 240 3.18 10.03 19.53
C ARG A 240 3.60 9.14 20.70
N THR A 241 3.05 7.95 20.78
CA THR A 241 3.33 7.01 21.89
C THR A 241 4.21 5.84 21.49
N GLY A 242 4.45 5.64 20.19
CA GLY A 242 5.14 4.44 19.69
C GLY A 242 4.36 3.14 19.95
N ALA A 243 3.20 3.23 20.55
CA ALA A 243 2.31 2.11 20.84
C ALA A 243 1.06 2.25 19.99
N GLN A 244 0.67 1.18 19.34
CA GLN A 244 -0.65 1.08 18.77
C GLN A 244 -1.62 0.74 19.91
N GLU A 245 -2.55 1.65 20.19
CA GLU A 245 -3.72 1.25 20.95
C GLU A 245 -4.50 0.25 20.10
N ARG A 246 -4.62 -0.98 20.58
CA ARG A 246 -5.46 -1.97 19.90
C ARG A 246 -6.91 -1.56 20.10
N PRO A 247 -7.63 -1.24 19.01
CA PRO A 247 -9.06 -1.03 19.14
C PRO A 247 -9.69 -2.32 19.68
N ASP A 248 -10.67 -2.21 20.54
CA ASP A 248 -11.51 -3.34 20.90
C ASP A 248 -12.35 -3.82 19.69
N LEU A 249 -13.00 -4.97 19.83
CA LEU A 249 -13.82 -5.52 18.74
C LEU A 249 -14.93 -4.56 18.29
N GLY A 250 -15.47 -3.78 19.22
CA GLY A 250 -16.48 -2.77 18.90
C GLY A 250 -15.93 -1.63 18.05
N SER A 251 -14.69 -1.25 18.29
CA SER A 251 -14.00 -0.24 17.48
C SER A 251 -13.81 -0.70 16.03
N TYR A 252 -13.39 -1.96 15.78
CA TYR A 252 -13.30 -2.49 14.41
C TYR A 252 -14.65 -2.50 13.70
N ARG A 253 -15.73 -2.90 14.37
CA ARG A 253 -17.10 -2.86 13.83
C ARG A 253 -17.54 -1.44 13.46
N LYS A 254 -17.20 -0.44 14.26
CA LYS A 254 -17.50 0.97 13.93
C LYS A 254 -16.80 1.41 12.63
N PHE A 255 -15.57 0.96 12.37
CA PHE A 255 -14.89 1.25 11.10
C PHE A 255 -15.55 0.51 9.94
N GLU A 256 -15.97 -0.73 10.13
CA GLU A 256 -16.73 -1.49 9.13
C GLU A 256 -18.05 -0.78 8.78
N ASP A 257 -18.79 -0.29 9.79
CA ASP A 257 -20.04 0.44 9.61
C ASP A 257 -19.92 1.70 8.76
N ILE A 258 -18.75 2.33 8.71
CA ILE A 258 -18.47 3.48 7.82
C ILE A 258 -17.89 3.09 6.48
N GLY A 259 -17.72 1.80 6.19
CA GLY A 259 -17.29 1.28 4.90
C GLY A 259 -15.82 0.84 4.82
N VAL A 260 -15.08 0.80 5.93
CA VAL A 260 -13.72 0.21 5.94
C VAL A 260 -13.83 -1.29 5.67
N THR A 261 -13.11 -1.76 4.66
CA THR A 261 -13.09 -3.18 4.27
C THR A 261 -11.85 -3.91 4.79
N ASP A 262 -10.75 -3.18 4.96
CA ASP A 262 -9.44 -3.72 5.32
C ASP A 262 -8.78 -2.86 6.41
N TYR A 263 -8.28 -3.50 7.44
CA TYR A 263 -7.61 -2.82 8.54
C TYR A 263 -6.12 -3.21 8.61
N CYS A 264 -5.24 -2.23 8.38
CA CYS A 264 -3.80 -2.46 8.45
C CYS A 264 -3.31 -2.31 9.89
N ILE A 265 -2.86 -3.40 10.49
CA ILE A 265 -2.42 -3.48 11.87
C ILE A 265 -0.90 -3.45 11.96
N VAL A 266 -0.35 -2.52 12.73
CA VAL A 266 1.06 -2.51 13.16
C VAL A 266 1.14 -3.11 14.56
N LEU A 267 1.61 -4.33 14.69
CA LEU A 267 1.75 -5.00 16.00
C LEU A 267 3.08 -4.65 16.70
N PHE A 268 4.10 -4.26 15.94
CA PHE A 268 5.47 -4.13 16.42
C PHE A 268 6.00 -2.72 16.17
N PRO A 269 6.01 -1.85 17.20
CA PRO A 269 6.40 -0.45 17.04
C PRO A 269 7.93 -0.24 17.02
N THR A 270 8.73 -1.25 17.38
CA THR A 270 10.20 -1.17 17.46
C THR A 270 10.87 -2.36 16.79
N PRO A 271 12.09 -2.20 16.24
CA PRO A 271 12.81 -3.27 15.54
C PRO A 271 13.29 -4.40 16.47
N ASP A 272 13.54 -4.10 17.76
CA ASP A 272 14.28 -4.97 18.68
C ASP A 272 13.43 -6.08 19.33
N ILE A 273 12.19 -6.25 18.91
CA ILE A 273 11.31 -7.30 19.42
C ILE A 273 11.78 -8.65 18.90
N PRO A 274 12.06 -9.64 19.77
CA PRO A 274 12.49 -10.98 19.36
C PRO A 274 11.45 -11.66 18.44
N LEU A 275 11.93 -12.47 17.51
CA LEU A 275 11.06 -13.16 16.54
C LEU A 275 9.96 -13.97 17.25
N GLN A 276 10.31 -14.78 18.27
CA GLN A 276 9.32 -15.60 18.96
C GLN A 276 8.19 -14.75 19.57
N THR A 277 8.52 -13.62 20.18
CA THR A 277 7.51 -12.69 20.73
C THR A 277 6.58 -12.15 19.61
N LYS A 278 7.12 -11.88 18.42
CA LYS A 278 6.33 -11.47 17.27
C LYS A 278 5.38 -12.56 16.81
N LEU A 279 5.85 -13.79 16.71
CA LEU A 279 5.05 -14.96 16.30
C LEU A 279 3.91 -15.23 17.29
N ASP A 280 4.22 -15.21 18.60
CA ASP A 280 3.21 -15.41 19.65
C ASP A 280 2.13 -14.32 19.60
N GLU A 281 2.52 -13.08 19.34
CA GLU A 281 1.61 -11.94 19.25
C GLU A 281 0.74 -11.99 17.99
N ILE A 282 1.29 -12.39 16.84
CA ILE A 282 0.52 -12.60 15.60
C ILE A 282 -0.55 -13.66 15.83
N LYS A 283 -0.16 -14.80 16.42
CA LYS A 283 -1.10 -15.86 16.76
C LYS A 283 -2.18 -15.37 17.73
N ARG A 284 -1.80 -14.67 18.80
CA ARG A 284 -2.73 -14.13 19.78
C ARG A 284 -3.75 -13.17 19.13
N PHE A 285 -3.31 -12.29 18.22
CA PHE A 285 -4.20 -11.42 17.49
C PHE A 285 -5.20 -12.19 16.62
N GLY A 286 -4.75 -13.25 15.94
CA GLY A 286 -5.62 -14.16 15.20
C GLY A 286 -6.69 -14.79 16.08
N ASP A 287 -6.30 -15.35 17.23
CA ASP A 287 -7.20 -16.03 18.17
C ASP A 287 -8.17 -15.08 18.88
N GLU A 288 -7.74 -13.88 19.24
CA GLU A 288 -8.53 -12.94 20.06
C GLU A 288 -9.36 -11.94 19.24
N VAL A 289 -8.91 -11.63 18.01
CA VAL A 289 -9.55 -10.58 17.18
C VAL A 289 -10.09 -11.16 15.88
N ILE A 290 -9.24 -11.73 15.00
CA ILE A 290 -9.66 -12.14 13.66
C ILE A 290 -10.72 -13.22 13.71
N SER A 291 -10.59 -14.21 14.60
CA SER A 291 -11.55 -15.32 14.75
C SER A 291 -12.92 -14.90 15.28
N LYS A 292 -13.08 -13.65 15.76
CA LYS A 292 -14.30 -13.14 16.41
C LYS A 292 -15.01 -12.05 15.61
N LEU A 293 -14.45 -11.63 14.50
CA LEU A 293 -15.01 -10.62 13.60
C LEU A 293 -15.41 -11.21 12.26
#